data_2d17eb42aece37b2daa2521880926f02
#
_entry.id   2d17eb42aece37b2daa2521880926f02
#
_cell.length_a   1.000
_cell.length_b   1.000
_cell.length_c   1.000
_cell.angle_alpha   90.00
_cell.angle_beta   90.00
_cell.angle_gamma   90.00
#
_symmetry.space_group_name_H-M   'P 1'
#
loop_
_entity.id
_entity.type
_entity.pdbx_description
1 polymer ?
#
loop_
_entity_poly.entity_id
_entity_poly.type
_entity_poly.pdbx_seq_one_letter_code
_entity_poly.pdbx_strand_id
1 'polypeptide(L)'
;SEPAARAVVALQPPADGHDPVAGAREDGLDEKGASRVTRTTIAGLPAAQLIAQDREVRMHLTWIAYQGHVYRVAGISTPRAFETYRETFARSAASFRPLRRDERERMTEVRLRPRPARAGESVAAFVTRTSGTWKADQTAVANGIEAGAILQDRFVMKVPIRQRYTDRQPAK
;
A
#
# COMPACT_ATOMS: atom_id res chain seq x y z
N SER A 1 7.82 26.60 -15.56
CA SER A 1 8.08 25.79 -14.38
C SER A 1 6.76 25.39 -13.75
N GLU A 2 6.45 24.11 -13.75
CA GLU A 2 5.31 23.58 -12.99
C GLU A 2 5.47 23.95 -11.51
N PRO A 3 4.41 24.46 -10.87
CA PRO A 3 4.46 24.68 -9.45
C PRO A 3 4.61 23.32 -8.75
N ALA A 4 5.65 23.13 -7.97
CA ALA A 4 5.84 21.98 -7.13
C ALA A 4 4.55 21.66 -6.37
N ALA A 5 4.17 20.38 -6.26
CA ALA A 5 2.95 19.95 -5.60
C ALA A 5 2.85 20.61 -4.21
N ARG A 6 1.79 21.42 -4.02
CA ARG A 6 1.62 22.22 -2.79
C ARG A 6 0.98 21.43 -1.66
N ALA A 7 0.55 20.21 -1.95
CA ALA A 7 -0.09 19.31 -0.99
C ALA A 7 0.12 17.84 -1.35
N VAL A 8 0.21 17.01 -0.32
CA VAL A 8 0.33 15.55 -0.44
C VAL A 8 -0.64 14.89 0.51
N VAL A 9 -1.28 13.79 0.08
CA VAL A 9 -1.97 12.84 0.96
C VAL A 9 -1.19 11.54 0.93
N ALA A 10 -0.82 11.04 2.09
CA ALA A 10 -0.11 9.78 2.25
C ALA A 10 -0.85 8.86 3.20
N LEU A 11 -1.02 7.60 2.81
CA LEU A 11 -1.35 6.50 3.70
C LEU A 11 -0.04 5.82 4.09
N GLN A 12 0.23 5.74 5.38
CA GLN A 12 1.44 5.08 5.88
C GLN A 12 1.17 3.63 6.21
N PRO A 13 2.21 2.76 6.19
CA PRO A 13 2.08 1.39 6.65
C PRO A 13 1.48 1.34 8.05
N PRO A 14 0.58 0.37 8.32
CA PRO A 14 -0.03 0.24 9.64
C PRO A 14 1.00 -0.18 10.68
N ALA A 15 0.84 0.34 11.89
CA ALA A 15 1.50 -0.17 13.10
C ALA A 15 0.55 -1.12 13.85
N ASP A 16 1.10 -2.07 14.60
CA ASP A 16 0.30 -2.93 15.47
C ASP A 16 -0.36 -2.10 16.58
N GLY A 17 -1.62 -2.35 16.87
CA GLY A 17 -2.33 -1.61 17.91
C GLY A 17 -3.84 -1.54 17.72
N HIS A 18 -4.53 -1.13 18.78
CA HIS A 18 -5.99 -1.02 18.82
C HIS A 18 -6.47 0.39 19.22
N ASP A 19 -5.58 1.23 19.73
CA ASP A 19 -5.91 2.60 20.16
C ASP A 19 -5.26 3.63 19.22
N PRO A 20 -6.07 4.39 18.47
CA PRO A 20 -5.55 5.42 17.57
C PRO A 20 -4.81 6.56 18.30
N VAL A 21 -5.07 6.80 19.59
CA VAL A 21 -4.32 7.79 20.37
C VAL A 21 -2.95 7.25 20.78
N ALA A 22 -2.86 5.95 21.09
CA ALA A 22 -1.56 5.30 21.33
C ALA A 22 -0.69 5.37 20.07
N GLY A 23 -1.25 5.07 18.89
CA GLY A 23 -0.56 5.24 17.61
C GLY A 23 -0.04 6.67 17.37
N ALA A 24 -0.82 7.68 17.76
CA ALA A 24 -0.38 9.07 17.66
C ALA A 24 0.84 9.36 18.58
N ARG A 25 0.92 8.76 19.76
CA ARG A 25 2.08 8.87 20.65
C ARG A 25 3.33 8.17 20.11
N GLU A 26 3.17 6.98 19.54
CA GLU A 26 4.26 6.23 18.90
C GLU A 26 4.86 6.99 17.72
N ASP A 27 4.08 7.82 17.04
CA ASP A 27 4.53 8.71 15.99
C ASP A 27 5.34 9.94 16.49
N GLY A 28 5.69 9.97 17.77
CA GLY A 28 6.56 10.99 18.37
C GLY A 28 5.84 12.25 18.84
N LEU A 29 4.52 12.21 18.99
CA LEU A 29 3.80 13.28 19.67
C LEU A 29 4.08 13.20 21.17
N ASP A 30 4.71 14.26 21.70
CA ASP A 30 4.88 14.43 23.14
C ASP A 30 3.51 14.51 23.87
N GLU A 31 3.52 14.48 25.22
CA GLU A 31 2.29 14.55 26.01
C GLU A 31 1.43 15.78 25.69
N LYS A 32 2.06 16.91 25.34
CA LYS A 32 1.37 18.14 24.94
C LYS A 32 0.74 18.01 23.56
N GLY A 33 1.42 17.36 22.62
CA GLY A 33 0.88 17.04 21.31
C GLY A 33 -0.25 16.01 21.39
N ALA A 34 -0.07 14.93 22.16
CA ALA A 34 -1.08 13.90 22.38
C ALA A 34 -2.35 14.44 23.07
N SER A 35 -2.25 15.43 23.95
CA SER A 35 -3.40 16.07 24.60
C SER A 35 -4.30 16.86 23.62
N ARG A 36 -3.81 17.20 22.45
CA ARG A 36 -4.55 17.88 21.37
C ARG A 36 -5.22 16.92 20.40
N VAL A 37 -4.96 15.63 20.53
CA VAL A 37 -5.56 14.60 19.66
C VAL A 37 -7.04 14.48 20.02
N THR A 38 -7.90 14.68 19.03
CA THR A 38 -9.35 14.54 19.18
C THR A 38 -9.77 13.15 18.76
N ARG A 39 -10.45 12.42 19.68
CA ARG A 39 -11.06 11.12 19.34
C ARG A 39 -12.27 11.34 18.44
N THR A 40 -12.42 10.49 17.44
CA THR A 40 -13.53 10.52 16.49
C THR A 40 -13.82 9.11 15.96
N THR A 41 -14.66 9.01 14.95
CA THR A 41 -14.90 7.75 14.21
C THR A 41 -14.83 8.01 12.71
N ILE A 42 -14.25 7.07 11.97
CA ILE A 42 -14.24 7.05 10.52
C ILE A 42 -14.90 5.76 10.03
N ALA A 43 -16.00 5.87 9.30
CA ALA A 43 -16.80 4.72 8.86
C ALA A 43 -17.15 3.73 10.00
N GLY A 44 -17.41 4.24 11.19
CA GLY A 44 -17.69 3.44 12.39
C GLY A 44 -16.46 2.86 13.10
N LEU A 45 -15.25 3.09 12.58
CA LEU A 45 -14.01 2.64 13.19
C LEU A 45 -13.48 3.67 14.20
N PRO A 46 -12.89 3.24 15.34
CA PRO A 46 -12.23 4.16 16.26
C PRO A 46 -11.12 4.93 15.53
N ALA A 47 -11.13 6.24 15.70
CA ALA A 47 -10.14 7.11 15.06
C ALA A 47 -9.73 8.26 15.98
N ALA A 48 -8.62 8.91 15.64
CA ALA A 48 -8.14 10.11 16.29
C ALA A 48 -7.58 11.07 15.25
N GLN A 49 -7.71 12.36 15.49
CA GLN A 49 -7.26 13.40 14.56
C GLN A 49 -6.48 14.49 15.27
N LEU A 50 -5.53 15.07 14.54
CA LEU A 50 -4.75 16.22 14.97
C LEU A 50 -4.42 17.10 13.77
N ILE A 51 -4.50 18.41 13.94
CA ILE A 51 -3.85 19.38 13.05
C ILE A 51 -2.57 19.84 13.74
N ALA A 52 -1.43 19.49 13.15
CA ALA A 52 -0.10 19.90 13.59
C ALA A 52 0.49 20.91 12.61
N GLN A 53 1.35 21.79 13.10
CA GLN A 53 2.01 22.79 12.29
C GLN A 53 3.39 23.11 12.86
N ASP A 54 4.36 23.25 11.98
CA ASP A 54 5.64 23.89 12.23
C ASP A 54 5.83 25.10 11.30
N ARG A 55 7.10 25.54 11.10
CA ARG A 55 7.41 26.70 10.25
C ARG A 55 7.19 26.43 8.76
N GLU A 56 7.39 25.20 8.32
CA GLU A 56 7.44 24.81 6.91
C GLU A 56 6.20 24.07 6.47
N VAL A 57 5.62 23.24 7.35
CA VAL A 57 4.50 22.39 7.01
C VAL A 57 3.35 22.48 8.02
N ARG A 58 2.14 22.32 7.50
CA ARG A 58 0.94 22.08 8.29
C ARG A 58 0.30 20.77 7.87
N MET A 59 -0.06 19.96 8.84
CA MET A 59 -0.50 18.57 8.64
C MET A 59 -1.88 18.34 9.23
N HIS A 60 -2.70 17.58 8.52
CA HIS A 60 -3.91 16.97 9.02
C HIS A 60 -3.65 15.47 9.19
N LEU A 61 -3.49 15.03 10.42
CA LEU A 61 -3.16 13.66 10.77
C LEU A 61 -4.42 12.94 11.26
N THR A 62 -4.64 11.73 10.77
CA THR A 62 -5.75 10.87 11.19
C THR A 62 -5.24 9.47 11.42
N TRP A 63 -5.40 8.95 12.62
CA TRP A 63 -5.11 7.55 12.98
C TRP A 63 -6.42 6.79 13.06
N ILE A 64 -6.48 5.59 12.47
CA ILE A 64 -7.69 4.77 12.37
C ILE A 64 -7.35 3.34 12.80
N ALA A 65 -8.01 2.85 13.86
CA ALA A 65 -7.80 1.49 14.33
C ALA A 65 -8.72 0.52 13.56
N TYR A 66 -8.11 -0.51 12.97
CA TYR A 66 -8.83 -1.55 12.26
C TYR A 66 -8.07 -2.88 12.29
N GLN A 67 -8.74 -3.96 12.69
CA GLN A 67 -8.22 -5.35 12.72
C GLN A 67 -6.85 -5.50 13.40
N GLY A 68 -6.66 -4.87 14.56
CA GLY A 68 -5.42 -4.98 15.33
C GLY A 68 -4.28 -4.09 14.84
N HIS A 69 -4.57 -3.19 13.93
CA HIS A 69 -3.60 -2.23 13.39
C HIS A 69 -4.12 -0.80 13.47
N VAL A 70 -3.19 0.14 13.56
CA VAL A 70 -3.48 1.57 13.45
C VAL A 70 -2.90 2.09 12.14
N TYR A 71 -3.78 2.60 11.28
CA TYR A 71 -3.45 3.21 10.00
C TYR A 71 -3.33 4.71 10.15
N ARG A 72 -2.32 5.34 9.57
CA ARG A 72 -2.16 6.79 9.57
C ARG A 72 -2.38 7.37 8.18
N VAL A 73 -3.34 8.28 8.07
CA VAL A 73 -3.56 9.13 6.89
C VAL A 73 -3.05 10.52 7.21
N ALA A 74 -2.06 11.00 6.43
CA ALA A 74 -1.47 12.31 6.59
C ALA A 74 -1.75 13.19 5.37
N GLY A 75 -2.43 14.31 5.56
CA GLY A 75 -2.52 15.41 4.60
C GLY A 75 -1.50 16.48 4.96
N ILE A 76 -0.61 16.82 4.05
CA ILE A 76 0.54 17.70 4.29
C ILE A 76 0.55 18.82 3.25
N SER A 77 0.73 20.04 3.68
CA SER A 77 0.93 21.20 2.80
C SER A 77 1.73 22.30 3.50
N THR A 78 2.09 23.33 2.75
CA THR A 78 2.60 24.56 3.37
C THR A 78 1.50 25.22 4.22
N PRO A 79 1.83 25.97 5.28
CA PRO A 79 0.83 26.65 6.11
C PRO A 79 -0.11 27.57 5.31
N ARG A 80 0.42 28.23 4.27
CA ARG A 80 -0.37 29.12 3.39
C ARG A 80 -1.40 28.40 2.53
N ALA A 81 -1.07 27.17 2.10
CA ALA A 81 -1.95 26.38 1.23
C ALA A 81 -2.92 25.49 2.01
N PHE A 82 -2.72 25.31 3.31
CA PHE A 82 -3.45 24.31 4.10
C PHE A 82 -4.96 24.46 4.04
N GLU A 83 -5.48 25.67 4.19
CA GLU A 83 -6.92 25.88 4.20
C GLU A 83 -7.58 25.52 2.85
N THR A 84 -6.85 25.69 1.73
CA THR A 84 -7.32 25.29 0.40
C THR A 84 -7.50 23.77 0.29
N TYR A 85 -6.64 22.99 0.97
CA TYR A 85 -6.65 21.51 0.89
C TYR A 85 -7.28 20.82 2.10
N ARG A 86 -7.62 21.56 3.16
CA ARG A 86 -8.13 21.02 4.42
C ARG A 86 -9.29 20.04 4.23
N GLU A 87 -10.27 20.42 3.42
CA GLU A 87 -11.43 19.58 3.14
C GLU A 87 -11.02 18.33 2.34
N THR A 88 -10.09 18.46 1.41
CA THR A 88 -9.56 17.32 0.64
C THR A 88 -8.86 16.32 1.56
N PHE A 89 -8.06 16.79 2.52
CA PHE A 89 -7.43 15.94 3.52
C PHE A 89 -8.46 15.21 4.38
N ALA A 90 -9.46 15.93 4.88
CA ALA A 90 -10.52 15.35 5.68
C ALA A 90 -11.32 14.29 4.90
N ARG A 91 -11.69 14.58 3.64
CA ARG A 91 -12.40 13.62 2.77
C ARG A 91 -11.55 12.39 2.46
N SER A 92 -10.25 12.57 2.24
CA SER A 92 -9.34 11.45 2.01
C SER A 92 -9.27 10.51 3.21
N ALA A 93 -9.16 11.05 4.43
CA ALA A 93 -9.21 10.26 5.66
C ALA A 93 -10.59 9.59 5.84
N ALA A 94 -11.68 10.32 5.60
CA ALA A 94 -13.05 9.83 5.71
C ALA A 94 -13.39 8.72 4.69
N SER A 95 -12.62 8.60 3.60
CA SER A 95 -12.79 7.53 2.61
C SER A 95 -12.26 6.17 3.08
N PHE A 96 -11.50 6.14 4.18
CA PHE A 96 -11.02 4.88 4.76
C PHE A 96 -12.19 4.06 5.31
N ARG A 97 -12.30 2.84 4.89
CA ARG A 97 -13.33 1.89 5.34
C ARG A 97 -12.89 0.44 5.13
N PRO A 98 -13.49 -0.50 5.83
CA PRO A 98 -13.36 -1.90 5.47
C PRO A 98 -13.79 -2.16 4.03
N LEU A 99 -13.06 -3.03 3.33
CA LEU A 99 -13.48 -3.49 2.01
C LEU A 99 -14.75 -4.32 2.13
N ARG A 100 -15.70 -4.10 1.22
CA ARG A 100 -16.87 -4.96 1.08
C ARG A 100 -16.45 -6.35 0.60
N ARG A 101 -17.34 -7.32 0.80
CA ARG A 101 -17.08 -8.71 0.42
C ARG A 101 -16.76 -8.84 -1.07
N ASP A 102 -17.56 -8.21 -1.93
CA ASP A 102 -17.39 -8.25 -3.38
C ASP A 102 -16.08 -7.58 -3.83
N GLU A 103 -15.66 -6.51 -3.14
CA GLU A 103 -14.37 -5.85 -3.38
C GLU A 103 -13.20 -6.76 -3.02
N ARG A 104 -13.26 -7.44 -1.87
CA ARG A 104 -12.23 -8.41 -1.46
C ARG A 104 -12.14 -9.59 -2.43
N GLU A 105 -13.28 -10.09 -2.89
CA GLU A 105 -13.33 -11.21 -3.85
C GLU A 105 -12.72 -10.86 -5.21
N ARG A 106 -12.72 -9.58 -5.59
CA ARG A 106 -12.11 -9.07 -6.83
C ARG A 106 -10.64 -8.70 -6.68
N MET A 107 -10.11 -8.62 -5.46
CA MET A 107 -8.70 -8.29 -5.26
C MET A 107 -7.80 -9.34 -5.88
N THR A 108 -6.84 -8.86 -6.66
CA THR A 108 -5.81 -9.70 -7.25
C THR A 108 -4.43 -9.19 -6.82
N GLU A 109 -3.49 -10.08 -6.77
CA GLU A 109 -2.09 -9.81 -6.55
C GLU A 109 -1.24 -10.42 -7.65
N VAL A 110 -0.04 -9.91 -7.84
CA VAL A 110 0.96 -10.53 -8.70
C VAL A 110 2.01 -11.17 -7.80
N ARG A 111 2.17 -12.48 -7.90
CA ARG A 111 3.21 -13.22 -7.15
C ARG A 111 4.18 -13.90 -8.08
N LEU A 112 5.45 -13.90 -7.70
CA LEU A 112 6.45 -14.76 -8.33
C LEU A 112 6.16 -16.22 -7.98
N ARG A 113 6.05 -17.05 -9.02
CA ARG A 113 5.81 -18.48 -8.89
C ARG A 113 6.88 -19.25 -9.64
N PRO A 114 7.50 -20.25 -9.02
CA PRO A 114 8.33 -21.21 -9.76
C PRO A 114 7.44 -22.05 -10.66
N ARG A 115 7.82 -22.18 -11.92
CA ARG A 115 7.15 -23.02 -12.92
C ARG A 115 8.19 -23.81 -13.72
N PRO A 116 8.00 -25.10 -13.94
CA PRO A 116 8.88 -25.88 -14.79
C PRO A 116 8.62 -25.56 -16.28
N ALA A 117 9.68 -25.42 -17.02
CA ALA A 117 9.66 -25.34 -18.48
C ALA A 117 9.44 -26.73 -19.09
N ARG A 118 9.12 -26.77 -20.37
CA ARG A 118 9.04 -27.97 -21.20
C ARG A 118 10.26 -28.01 -22.15
N ALA A 119 10.69 -29.19 -22.49
CA ALA A 119 11.79 -29.36 -23.47
C ALA A 119 11.46 -28.67 -24.80
N GLY A 120 12.40 -27.86 -25.29
CA GLY A 120 12.25 -27.16 -26.60
C GLY A 120 11.33 -25.93 -26.53
N GLU A 121 10.82 -25.54 -25.36
CA GLU A 121 9.97 -24.36 -25.20
C GLU A 121 10.82 -23.08 -25.27
N SER A 122 10.39 -22.09 -26.06
CA SER A 122 10.98 -20.74 -25.99
C SER A 122 10.49 -19.98 -24.75
N VAL A 123 11.26 -18.96 -24.31
CA VAL A 123 10.86 -18.09 -23.21
C VAL A 123 9.49 -17.45 -23.46
N ALA A 124 9.21 -17.03 -24.69
CA ALA A 124 7.92 -16.44 -25.07
C ALA A 124 6.76 -17.45 -24.94
N ALA A 125 6.95 -18.68 -25.41
CA ALA A 125 5.95 -19.75 -25.27
C ALA A 125 5.71 -20.10 -23.81
N PHE A 126 6.78 -20.17 -23.01
CA PHE A 126 6.68 -20.39 -21.56
C PHE A 126 5.85 -19.31 -20.86
N VAL A 127 6.13 -18.03 -21.12
CA VAL A 127 5.38 -16.91 -20.54
C VAL A 127 3.89 -16.99 -20.90
N THR A 128 3.59 -17.24 -22.17
CA THR A 128 2.20 -17.41 -22.66
C THR A 128 1.51 -18.57 -21.98
N ARG A 129 2.13 -19.75 -21.94
CA ARG A 129 1.59 -20.95 -21.31
C ARG A 129 1.34 -20.79 -19.82
N THR A 130 2.23 -20.09 -19.12
CA THR A 130 2.12 -19.89 -17.66
C THR A 130 1.29 -18.67 -17.28
N SER A 131 0.75 -17.93 -18.26
CA SER A 131 -0.01 -16.68 -18.03
C SER A 131 0.82 -15.66 -17.23
N GLY A 132 2.11 -15.59 -17.51
CA GLY A 132 3.03 -14.63 -16.89
C GLY A 132 2.66 -13.20 -17.24
N THR A 133 2.80 -12.29 -16.28
CA THR A 133 2.50 -10.86 -16.49
C THR A 133 3.67 -10.07 -17.05
N TRP A 134 4.89 -10.64 -17.03
CA TRP A 134 6.07 -10.04 -17.67
C TRP A 134 6.18 -10.44 -19.14
N LYS A 135 6.87 -9.60 -19.92
CA LYS A 135 7.25 -9.94 -21.29
C LYS A 135 8.36 -10.99 -21.26
N ALA A 136 8.62 -11.63 -22.40
CA ALA A 136 9.65 -12.67 -22.54
C ALA A 136 11.05 -12.17 -22.17
N ASP A 137 11.43 -10.96 -22.61
CA ASP A 137 12.70 -10.33 -22.28
C ASP A 137 12.87 -10.07 -20.77
N GLN A 138 11.86 -9.52 -20.13
CA GLN A 138 11.85 -9.30 -18.67
C GLN A 138 11.94 -10.61 -17.90
N THR A 139 11.24 -11.65 -18.37
CA THR A 139 11.27 -12.98 -17.75
C THR A 139 12.66 -13.61 -17.91
N ALA A 140 13.28 -13.48 -19.08
CA ALA A 140 14.62 -13.97 -19.34
C ALA A 140 15.64 -13.32 -18.38
N VAL A 141 15.65 -11.99 -18.32
CA VAL A 141 16.56 -11.23 -17.43
C VAL A 141 16.39 -11.64 -15.97
N ALA A 142 15.14 -11.75 -15.47
CA ALA A 142 14.85 -12.12 -14.09
C ALA A 142 15.27 -13.57 -13.75
N ASN A 143 15.48 -14.41 -14.74
CA ASN A 143 15.93 -15.80 -14.60
C ASN A 143 17.38 -16.02 -15.02
N GLY A 144 18.13 -14.97 -15.41
CA GLY A 144 19.53 -15.06 -15.77
C GLY A 144 19.78 -15.82 -17.08
N ILE A 145 18.84 -15.77 -18.04
CA ILE A 145 18.93 -16.42 -19.31
C ILE A 145 18.74 -15.42 -20.48
N GLU A 146 19.13 -15.77 -21.67
CA GLU A 146 18.89 -14.96 -22.86
C GLU A 146 17.42 -15.03 -23.31
N ALA A 147 16.91 -13.94 -23.88
CA ALA A 147 15.51 -13.85 -24.32
C ALA A 147 15.17 -14.87 -25.44
N GLY A 148 16.16 -15.23 -26.27
CA GLY A 148 16.03 -16.23 -27.33
C GLY A 148 16.31 -17.67 -26.90
N ALA A 149 16.56 -17.91 -25.61
CA ALA A 149 16.92 -19.25 -25.14
C ALA A 149 15.79 -20.28 -25.38
N ILE A 150 16.22 -21.48 -25.74
CA ILE A 150 15.37 -22.66 -25.80
C ILE A 150 15.53 -23.41 -24.49
N LEU A 151 14.42 -23.62 -23.81
CA LEU A 151 14.39 -24.13 -22.44
C LEU A 151 14.54 -25.66 -22.41
N GLN A 152 15.24 -26.13 -21.38
CA GLN A 152 15.37 -27.57 -21.12
C GLN A 152 14.15 -28.06 -20.33
N ASP A 153 13.88 -29.35 -20.40
CA ASP A 153 12.81 -29.96 -19.62
C ASP A 153 13.02 -29.75 -18.14
N ARG A 154 11.92 -29.39 -17.45
CA ARG A 154 11.90 -29.12 -16.00
C ARG A 154 12.81 -27.99 -15.51
N PHE A 155 13.41 -27.20 -16.39
CA PHE A 155 14.11 -25.99 -15.96
C PHE A 155 13.14 -25.06 -15.23
N VAL A 156 13.39 -24.77 -13.95
CA VAL A 156 12.46 -24.01 -13.10
C VAL A 156 12.71 -22.51 -13.27
N MET A 157 11.72 -21.82 -13.74
CA MET A 157 11.75 -20.38 -13.93
C MET A 157 10.80 -19.66 -12.96
N LYS A 158 11.22 -18.49 -12.50
CA LYS A 158 10.36 -17.54 -11.77
C LYS A 158 9.50 -16.80 -12.78
N VAL A 159 8.20 -16.82 -12.58
CA VAL A 159 7.24 -16.08 -13.40
C VAL A 159 6.22 -15.36 -12.52
N PRO A 160 5.95 -14.06 -12.75
CA PRO A 160 4.91 -13.35 -12.02
C PRO A 160 3.54 -13.72 -12.59
N ILE A 161 2.71 -14.25 -11.74
CA ILE A 161 1.34 -14.67 -12.09
C ILE A 161 0.34 -13.83 -11.34
N ARG A 162 -0.65 -13.28 -12.03
CA ARG A 162 -1.79 -12.64 -11.42
C ARG A 162 -2.73 -13.71 -10.86
N GLN A 163 -3.01 -13.62 -9.58
CA GLN A 163 -3.89 -14.55 -8.89
C GLN A 163 -4.83 -13.79 -7.96
N ARG A 164 -5.91 -14.44 -7.49
CA ARG A 164 -6.77 -13.87 -6.46
C ARG A 164 -5.94 -13.62 -5.20
N TYR A 165 -6.13 -12.48 -4.57
CA TYR A 165 -5.54 -12.19 -3.26
C TYR A 165 -6.10 -13.18 -2.22
N THR A 166 -5.23 -13.86 -1.52
CA THR A 166 -5.60 -14.70 -0.38
C THR A 166 -4.88 -14.15 0.84
N ASP A 167 -5.66 -13.71 1.81
CA ASP A 167 -5.12 -13.29 3.09
C ASP A 167 -4.48 -14.50 3.80
N ARG A 168 -3.18 -14.65 3.62
CA ARG A 168 -2.40 -15.60 4.43
C ARG A 168 -1.88 -14.81 5.62
N GLN A 169 -2.57 -14.88 6.74
CA GLN A 169 -1.89 -14.62 7.99
C GLN A 169 -0.64 -15.50 8.02
N PRO A 170 0.56 -14.95 8.28
CA PRO A 170 1.72 -15.79 8.55
C PRO A 170 1.34 -16.73 9.70
N ALA A 171 1.54 -18.01 9.50
CA ALA A 171 1.40 -18.96 10.58
C ALA A 171 2.29 -18.47 11.75
N LYS A 172 1.65 -18.28 12.92
CA LYS A 172 2.33 -17.94 14.16
C LYS A 172 3.29 -19.05 14.54
#